data_38204687a57b6f02f8eb358220f7ce0a
#
_entry.id   38204687a57b6f02f8eb358220f7ce0a
#
_cell.length_a   1.000
_cell.length_b   1.000
_cell.length_c   1.000
_cell.angle_alpha   90.00
_cell.angle_beta   90.00
_cell.angle_gamma   90.00
#
_symmetry.space_group_name_H-M   'P 1'
#
loop_
_entity.id
_entity.type
_entity.pdbx_description
1 polymer ?
#
loop_
_entity_poly.entity_id
_entity_poly.type
_entity_poly.pdbx_seq_one_letter_code
_entity_poly.pdbx_strand_id
1 'polypeptide(L)'
;MKPAGSSRGRGICLQKSLAAILNLCREKRLKYVVQKYIENSMIILNRKFDIRQWVLVTDWNPLTVWMYAEPYIRFAAADFSYKHI
;
A
#
# COMPACT_ATOMS: atom_id res chain seq x y z
N MET A 1 6.10 -2.28 -6.42
CA MET A 1 7.16 -1.24 -6.27
C MET A 1 6.55 0.10 -5.96
N LYS A 2 7.12 0.85 -5.07
CA LYS A 2 6.71 2.23 -4.77
C LYS A 2 7.91 3.14 -4.59
N PRO A 3 7.87 4.40 -5.08
CA PRO A 3 8.92 5.38 -4.83
C PRO A 3 9.02 5.71 -3.33
N ALA A 4 10.23 5.83 -2.81
CA ALA A 4 10.43 6.10 -1.38
C ALA A 4 10.00 7.51 -0.94
N GLY A 5 10.07 8.47 -1.85
CA GLY A 5 9.75 9.87 -1.55
C GLY A 5 8.35 10.32 -1.96
N SER A 6 7.49 9.42 -2.43
CA SER A 6 6.15 9.76 -2.91
C SER A 6 5.06 9.31 -1.92
N SER A 7 3.94 10.01 -1.96
CA SER A 7 2.79 9.73 -1.12
C SER A 7 1.51 9.55 -1.96
N ARG A 8 0.43 9.14 -1.33
CA ARG A 8 -0.89 8.96 -1.96
C ARG A 8 -0.91 7.98 -3.13
N GLY A 9 -0.06 6.95 -3.10
CA GLY A 9 0.02 5.95 -4.16
C GLY A 9 0.69 6.40 -5.46
N ARG A 10 1.28 7.59 -5.49
CA ARG A 10 1.95 8.11 -6.70
C ARG A 10 3.14 7.25 -7.09
N GLY A 11 3.18 6.84 -8.36
CA GLY A 11 4.28 6.06 -8.91
C GLY A 11 4.33 4.60 -8.44
N ILE A 12 3.32 4.12 -7.73
CA ILE A 12 3.20 2.70 -7.40
C ILE A 12 2.92 1.91 -8.67
N CYS A 13 3.68 0.85 -8.89
CA CYS A 13 3.48 -0.04 -10.03
C CYS A 13 3.69 -1.49 -9.66
N LEU A 14 3.02 -2.38 -10.40
CA LEU A 14 3.18 -3.81 -10.29
C LEU A 14 4.11 -4.32 -11.39
N GLN A 15 5.03 -5.21 -11.02
CA GLN A 15 5.97 -5.82 -11.96
C GLN A 15 6.00 -7.33 -11.75
N LYS A 16 6.14 -8.07 -12.84
CA LYS A 16 6.17 -9.55 -12.82
C LYS A 16 7.57 -10.13 -12.89
N SER A 17 8.52 -9.41 -13.42
CA SER A 17 9.86 -9.91 -13.66
C SER A 17 10.94 -9.09 -12.96
N LEU A 18 12.01 -9.77 -12.55
CA LEU A 18 13.16 -9.11 -11.96
C LEU A 18 13.82 -8.12 -12.93
N ALA A 19 13.91 -8.48 -14.21
CA ALA A 19 14.50 -7.59 -15.23
C ALA A 19 13.72 -6.28 -15.34
N ALA A 20 12.39 -6.32 -15.36
CA ALA A 20 11.56 -5.12 -15.40
C ALA A 20 11.74 -4.25 -14.15
N ILE A 21 11.86 -4.86 -12.98
CA ILE A 21 12.11 -4.16 -11.72
C ILE A 21 13.46 -3.42 -11.77
N LEU A 22 14.52 -4.12 -12.16
CA LEU A 22 15.85 -3.54 -12.23
C LEU A 22 15.95 -2.41 -13.27
N ASN A 23 15.33 -2.59 -14.44
CA ASN A 23 15.29 -1.56 -15.47
C ASN A 23 14.58 -0.30 -14.99
N LEU A 24 13.44 -0.44 -14.33
CA LEU A 24 12.70 0.70 -13.80
C LEU A 24 13.51 1.47 -12.76
N CYS A 25 14.22 0.77 -11.87
CA CYS A 25 15.08 1.40 -10.87
C CYS A 25 16.24 2.16 -11.50
N ARG A 26 16.82 1.63 -12.59
CA ARG A 26 17.93 2.26 -13.32
C ARG A 26 17.48 3.48 -14.10
N GLU A 27 16.40 3.37 -14.85
CA GLU A 27 15.91 4.44 -15.73
C GLU A 27 15.51 5.69 -14.95
N LYS A 28 14.78 5.52 -13.86
CA LYS A 28 14.24 6.66 -13.13
C LYS A 28 15.16 7.24 -12.07
N ARG A 29 16.27 6.60 -11.78
CA ARG A 29 17.26 7.02 -10.76
C ARG A 29 16.61 7.39 -9.40
N LEU A 30 15.43 6.84 -9.12
CA LEU A 30 14.71 7.06 -7.89
C LEU A 30 14.93 5.89 -6.94
N LYS A 31 14.82 6.17 -5.66
CA LYS A 31 14.79 5.11 -4.65
C LYS A 31 13.41 4.48 -4.63
N TYR A 32 13.37 3.16 -4.75
CA TYR A 32 12.14 2.38 -4.69
C TYR A 32 12.13 1.42 -3.52
N VAL A 33 10.96 1.20 -2.96
CA VAL A 33 10.69 0.05 -2.11
C VAL A 33 10.09 -1.04 -2.98
N VAL A 34 10.75 -2.19 -3.06
CA VAL A 34 10.26 -3.37 -3.77
C VAL A 34 9.67 -4.32 -2.75
N GLN A 35 8.42 -4.66 -2.90
CA GLN A 35 7.70 -5.48 -1.95
C GLN A 35 6.90 -6.54 -2.69
N LYS A 36 6.88 -7.77 -2.14
CA LYS A 36 6.03 -8.82 -2.69
C LYS A 36 4.57 -8.38 -2.62
N TYR A 37 3.86 -8.58 -3.72
CA TYR A 37 2.43 -8.32 -3.78
C TYR A 37 1.65 -9.42 -3.06
N ILE A 38 0.60 -9.04 -2.35
CA ILE A 38 -0.31 -9.97 -1.69
C ILE A 38 -1.40 -10.36 -2.69
N GLU A 39 -1.23 -11.51 -3.32
CA GLU A 39 -2.14 -11.98 -4.37
C GLU A 39 -3.52 -12.39 -3.83
N ASN A 40 -3.53 -12.98 -2.64
CA ASN A 40 -4.74 -13.52 -2.01
C ASN A 40 -5.29 -12.56 -0.97
N SER A 41 -5.57 -11.33 -1.37
CA SER A 41 -6.20 -10.35 -0.50
C SER A 41 -7.65 -10.74 -0.20
N MET A 42 -8.12 -10.42 1.01
CA MET A 42 -9.54 -10.49 1.31
C MET A 42 -10.32 -9.52 0.43
N ILE A 43 -11.40 -9.99 -0.15
CA ILE A 43 -12.28 -9.23 -1.05
C ILE A 43 -13.67 -9.17 -0.44
N ILE A 44 -14.25 -7.98 -0.37
CA ILE A 44 -15.63 -7.74 0.05
C ILE A 44 -16.33 -6.98 -1.06
N LEU A 45 -17.51 -7.43 -1.46
CA LEU A 45 -18.29 -6.85 -2.57
C LEU A 45 -17.48 -6.73 -3.87
N ASN A 46 -16.69 -7.76 -4.17
CA ASN A 46 -15.78 -7.83 -5.32
C ASN A 46 -14.69 -6.75 -5.35
N ARG A 47 -14.42 -6.11 -4.23
CA ARG A 47 -13.46 -5.01 -4.14
C ARG A 47 -12.42 -5.25 -3.07
N LYS A 48 -11.21 -4.77 -3.32
CA LYS A 48 -10.21 -4.60 -2.28
C LYS A 48 -10.62 -3.47 -1.34
N PHE A 49 -10.17 -3.57 -0.11
CA PHE A 49 -10.40 -2.53 0.89
C PHE A 49 -9.17 -2.34 1.78
N ASP A 50 -9.12 -1.22 2.45
CA ASP A 50 -8.23 -0.98 3.57
C ASP A 50 -9.03 -0.51 4.80
N ILE A 51 -8.37 -0.55 5.95
CA ILE A 51 -8.95 -0.09 7.21
C ILE A 51 -8.22 1.17 7.62
N ARG A 52 -8.94 2.25 7.87
CA ARG A 52 -8.41 3.48 8.45
C ARG A 52 -8.65 3.48 9.95
N GLN A 53 -7.58 3.54 10.71
CA GLN A 53 -7.60 3.60 12.17
C GLN A 53 -6.95 4.90 12.64
N TRP A 54 -7.68 5.67 13.42
CA TRP A 54 -7.14 6.85 14.08
C TRP A 54 -6.52 6.46 15.41
N VAL A 55 -5.31 6.95 15.64
CA VAL A 55 -4.57 6.75 16.89
C VAL A 55 -4.01 8.09 17.36
N LEU A 56 -3.92 8.25 18.67
CA LEU A 56 -3.29 9.41 19.31
C LEU A 56 -2.19 8.90 20.23
N VAL A 57 -0.97 9.37 20.00
CA VAL A 57 0.16 9.10 20.89
C VAL A 57 0.30 10.29 21.83
N THR A 58 0.12 10.05 23.13
CA THR A 58 0.19 11.10 24.17
C THR A 58 1.49 11.10 24.92
N ASP A 59 2.22 10.01 24.92
CA ASP A 59 3.52 9.89 25.57
C ASP A 59 4.39 8.87 24.84
N TRP A 60 5.68 9.11 24.76
CA TRP A 60 6.66 8.21 24.13
C TRP A 60 7.41 7.35 25.16
N ASN A 61 7.48 7.78 26.40
CA ASN A 61 8.17 7.06 27.46
C ASN A 61 7.48 7.27 28.82
N PRO A 62 6.65 6.33 29.29
CA PRO A 62 6.23 5.11 28.61
C PRO A 62 5.34 5.36 27.40
N LEU A 63 5.44 4.51 26.38
CA LEU A 63 4.63 4.66 25.19
C LEU A 63 3.14 4.51 25.52
N THR A 64 2.38 5.56 25.26
CA THR A 64 0.94 5.61 25.51
C THR A 64 0.22 5.94 24.22
N VAL A 65 -0.59 5.01 23.74
CA VAL A 65 -1.34 5.12 22.48
C VAL A 65 -2.83 4.93 22.76
N TRP A 66 -3.62 5.88 22.27
CA TRP A 66 -5.07 5.82 22.33
C TRP A 66 -5.60 5.51 20.93
N MET A 67 -6.46 4.51 20.83
CA MET A 67 -7.09 4.14 19.57
C MET A 67 -8.53 4.61 19.56
N TYR A 68 -8.93 5.26 18.46
CA TYR A 68 -10.34 5.60 18.25
C TYR A 68 -11.16 4.33 18.11
N ALA A 69 -12.30 4.25 18.80
CA ALA A 69 -13.07 3.01 18.92
C ALA A 69 -13.68 2.51 17.61
N GLU A 70 -13.92 3.40 16.65
CA GLU A 70 -14.60 3.10 15.39
C GLU A 70 -13.69 3.34 14.17
N PRO A 71 -12.92 2.34 13.73
CA PRO A 71 -12.24 2.42 12.44
C PRO A 71 -13.25 2.38 11.31
N TYR A 72 -12.85 2.80 10.12
CA TYR A 72 -13.71 2.68 8.96
C TYR A 72 -12.98 2.00 7.80
N ILE A 73 -13.76 1.38 6.93
CA ILE A 73 -13.29 0.65 5.75
C ILE A 73 -13.39 1.57 4.54
N ARG A 74 -12.32 1.58 3.72
CA ARG A 74 -12.30 2.26 2.43
C ARG A 74 -12.21 1.21 1.34
N PHE A 75 -13.19 1.21 0.44
CA PHE A 75 -13.22 0.29 -0.69
C PHE A 75 -12.55 0.89 -1.91
N ALA A 76 -11.93 0.02 -2.73
CA ALA A 76 -11.48 0.42 -4.05
C ALA A 76 -12.68 0.84 -4.92
N ALA A 77 -12.48 1.83 -5.80
CA ALA A 77 -13.53 2.32 -6.68
C ALA A 77 -13.94 1.29 -7.75
N ALA A 78 -13.00 0.42 -8.16
CA ALA A 78 -13.22 -0.61 -9.16
C ALA A 78 -13.23 -2.01 -8.55
N ASP A 79 -13.90 -2.93 -9.23
CA ASP A 79 -13.89 -4.33 -8.87
C ASP A 79 -12.48 -4.92 -9.00
N PHE A 80 -12.17 -5.87 -8.14
CA PHE A 80 -10.88 -6.54 -8.18
C PHE A 80 -10.78 -7.45 -9.40
N SER A 81 -9.65 -7.36 -10.12
CA SER A 81 -9.34 -8.23 -11.25
C SER A 81 -7.83 -8.39 -11.41
N TYR A 82 -7.41 -9.62 -11.76
CA TYR A 82 -6.02 -9.91 -12.13
C TYR A 82 -5.70 -9.61 -13.61
N LYS A 83 -6.67 -9.20 -14.41
CA LYS A 83 -6.51 -9.04 -15.87
C LYS A 83 -5.50 -7.96 -16.27
N HIS A 84 -5.20 -7.05 -15.37
CA HIS A 84 -4.31 -5.91 -15.62
C HIS A 84 -2.95 -5.99 -14.92
N ILE A 85 -2.63 -7.15 -14.38
CA ILE A 85 -1.33 -7.37 -13.71
C ILE A 85 -0.37 -8.08 -14.63
#